data_ecbbc247f981ea953ad0016f3b3910c7
#
_entry.id   ecbbc247f981ea953ad0016f3b3910c7
#
_cell.length_a   1.000
_cell.length_b   1.000
_cell.length_c   1.000
_cell.angle_alpha   90.00
_cell.angle_beta   90.00
_cell.angle_gamma   90.00
#
_symmetry.space_group_name_H-M   'P 1'
#
loop_
_entity.id
_entity.type
_entity.pdbx_description
1 polymer ?
#
loop_
_entity_poly.entity_id
_entity_poly.type
_entity_poly.pdbx_seq_one_letter_code
_entity_poly.pdbx_strand_id
1 'polypeptide(L)'
;DVAPSRGLGDVYKRQLLGSDDKAGVAAIMQAVEEIQKEGIPHGDIWVGFTPDEEVGRGAELFDLDYFKADFAYTVDGGYEGEIAYENFNAASAEFVIHGVNVHPGEAKDIMVNAAAIACEIESKIPKNETPEHTEGREGFYHLTDISGNVEKAELSYIVRDHDMQKFLNRIDYLKKIEKEMQDLYGKETVTLKIQESYRNMNEIIREHMEIIEIAKEAIRENGIEPTPDPIRGGTDGATLSHKGLPCPNLGTGGYAYHGPMEHVTVEGMETVVRIIKKISEKVTAL
;
A
#
# COMPACT_ATOMS: atom_id res chain seq x y z
N ASP A 1 31.84 -7.71 -15.78
CA ASP A 1 31.41 -7.24 -14.54
C ASP A 1 29.90 -7.09 -14.43
N VAL A 2 29.33 -7.81 -13.57
CA VAL A 2 28.04 -8.42 -13.83
C VAL A 2 26.85 -7.81 -13.11
N ALA A 3 27.01 -6.71 -12.48
CA ALA A 3 25.87 -5.97 -11.91
C ALA A 3 25.99 -4.47 -12.20
N PRO A 4 25.97 -4.08 -13.47
CA PRO A 4 26.25 -2.72 -13.84
C PRO A 4 25.25 -1.71 -13.28
N SER A 5 23.98 -2.06 -13.21
CA SER A 5 22.96 -1.20 -12.61
C SER A 5 23.14 -1.04 -11.10
N ARG A 6 23.46 -2.13 -10.41
CA ARG A 6 23.72 -2.14 -8.99
C ARG A 6 24.94 -1.32 -8.61
N GLY A 7 26.04 -1.51 -9.36
CA GLY A 7 27.24 -0.70 -9.19
C GLY A 7 27.02 0.80 -9.42
N LEU A 8 26.20 1.16 -10.39
CA LEU A 8 25.85 2.54 -10.66
C LEU A 8 25.04 3.17 -9.54
N GLY A 9 24.03 2.49 -9.03
CA GLY A 9 23.21 2.99 -7.92
C GLY A 9 24.02 3.18 -6.65
N ASP A 10 24.78 2.17 -6.25
CA ASP A 10 25.56 2.17 -5.01
C ASP A 10 26.71 3.15 -5.01
N VAL A 11 27.45 3.22 -6.13
CA VAL A 11 28.68 4.02 -6.21
C VAL A 11 28.42 5.49 -6.39
N TYR A 12 27.44 5.86 -7.20
CA TYR A 12 27.30 7.26 -7.58
C TYR A 12 26.38 8.08 -6.71
N LYS A 13 25.27 7.53 -6.22
CA LYS A 13 24.28 8.41 -5.57
C LYS A 13 23.42 7.74 -4.51
N ARG A 14 23.60 6.48 -4.23
CA ARG A 14 22.62 5.71 -3.45
C ARG A 14 21.22 5.81 -4.07
N GLN A 15 21.17 5.90 -5.39
CA GLN A 15 19.96 6.05 -6.17
C GLN A 15 19.33 4.67 -6.37
N LEU A 16 18.02 4.57 -6.27
CA LEU A 16 17.27 3.35 -6.57
C LEU A 16 17.40 3.03 -8.07
N LEU A 17 17.31 1.75 -8.42
CA LEU A 17 17.25 1.30 -9.82
C LEU A 17 15.98 1.84 -10.49
N GLY A 18 14.87 1.86 -9.74
CA GLY A 18 13.54 2.22 -10.23
C GLY A 18 12.99 1.15 -11.19
N SER A 19 13.28 -0.14 -10.92
CA SER A 19 12.56 -1.24 -11.54
C SER A 19 11.08 -1.24 -11.14
N ASP A 20 10.82 -0.74 -10.01
CA ASP A 20 9.52 -0.33 -9.50
C ASP A 20 9.18 1.10 -10.00
N ASP A 21 8.25 1.27 -11.03
CA ASP A 21 7.69 0.12 -11.75
C ASP A 21 8.01 0.17 -13.27
N LYS A 22 9.22 0.51 -13.65
CA LYS A 22 9.63 0.45 -15.08
C LYS A 22 9.64 -0.98 -15.63
N ALA A 23 9.79 -2.00 -14.77
CA ALA A 23 9.74 -3.39 -15.18
C ALA A 23 8.33 -3.80 -15.63
N GLY A 24 7.29 -3.42 -14.88
CA GLY A 24 5.90 -3.64 -15.28
C GLY A 24 5.53 -2.90 -16.55
N VAL A 25 5.90 -1.63 -16.66
CA VAL A 25 5.71 -0.84 -17.91
C VAL A 25 6.34 -1.56 -19.11
N ALA A 26 7.57 -2.04 -18.98
CA ALA A 26 8.27 -2.74 -20.07
C ALA A 26 7.59 -4.08 -20.41
N ALA A 27 7.18 -4.85 -19.39
CA ALA A 27 6.52 -6.14 -19.58
C ALA A 27 5.15 -5.99 -20.27
N ILE A 28 4.35 -5.00 -19.89
CA ILE A 28 3.06 -4.69 -20.53
C ILE A 28 3.27 -4.36 -22.01
N MET A 29 4.18 -3.45 -22.31
CA MET A 29 4.41 -3.02 -23.70
C MET A 29 4.95 -4.15 -24.58
N GLN A 30 5.86 -4.96 -24.04
CA GLN A 30 6.39 -6.13 -24.75
C GLN A 30 5.32 -7.19 -24.97
N ALA A 31 4.47 -7.45 -23.97
CA ALA A 31 3.39 -8.41 -24.12
C ALA A 31 2.40 -7.98 -25.23
N VAL A 32 2.01 -6.71 -25.27
CA VAL A 32 1.11 -6.17 -26.32
C VAL A 32 1.74 -6.31 -27.70
N GLU A 33 3.03 -5.99 -27.85
CA GLU A 33 3.75 -6.16 -29.11
C GLU A 33 3.76 -7.62 -29.58
N GLU A 34 4.04 -8.56 -28.68
CA GLU A 34 4.09 -9.99 -29.00
C GLU A 34 2.70 -10.56 -29.30
N ILE A 35 1.66 -10.20 -28.54
CA ILE A 35 0.28 -10.60 -28.82
C ILE A 35 -0.11 -10.24 -30.27
N GLN A 36 0.20 -9.01 -30.69
CA GLN A 36 -0.08 -8.57 -32.05
C GLN A 36 0.73 -9.31 -33.11
N LYS A 37 2.04 -9.49 -32.89
CA LYS A 37 2.95 -10.17 -33.83
C LYS A 37 2.63 -11.66 -34.00
N GLU A 38 2.31 -12.33 -32.90
CA GLU A 38 2.04 -13.77 -32.88
C GLU A 38 0.59 -14.10 -33.20
N GLY A 39 -0.30 -13.10 -33.23
CA GLY A 39 -1.73 -13.29 -33.47
C GLY A 39 -2.43 -14.09 -32.39
N ILE A 40 -2.03 -13.88 -31.14
CA ILE A 40 -2.64 -14.55 -29.98
C ILE A 40 -4.10 -14.10 -29.86
N PRO A 41 -5.06 -15.02 -29.68
CA PRO A 41 -6.44 -14.65 -29.38
C PRO A 41 -6.53 -13.78 -28.12
N HIS A 42 -7.26 -12.68 -28.21
CA HIS A 42 -7.47 -11.76 -27.10
C HIS A 42 -8.79 -11.00 -27.24
N GLY A 43 -9.33 -10.50 -26.14
CA GLY A 43 -10.38 -9.49 -26.11
C GLY A 43 -9.83 -8.09 -26.39
N ASP A 44 -10.60 -7.05 -26.13
CA ASP A 44 -10.10 -5.67 -26.19
C ASP A 44 -9.08 -5.44 -25.07
N ILE A 45 -7.88 -5.00 -25.43
CA ILE A 45 -6.80 -4.72 -24.48
C ILE A 45 -6.68 -3.21 -24.30
N TRP A 46 -6.87 -2.77 -23.07
CA TRP A 46 -6.67 -1.39 -22.65
C TRP A 46 -5.39 -1.32 -21.81
N VAL A 47 -4.51 -0.39 -22.15
CA VAL A 47 -3.28 -0.13 -21.38
C VAL A 47 -3.34 1.26 -20.80
N GLY A 48 -3.17 1.36 -19.48
CA GLY A 48 -3.12 2.61 -18.74
C GLY A 48 -1.84 2.71 -17.91
N PHE A 49 -1.26 3.89 -17.85
CA PHE A 49 -0.13 4.21 -16.99
C PHE A 49 -0.52 5.37 -16.08
N THR A 50 -0.29 5.22 -14.80
CA THR A 50 -0.62 6.21 -13.78
C THR A 50 0.64 6.92 -13.31
N PRO A 51 0.67 8.25 -13.20
CA PRO A 51 1.73 8.97 -12.50
C PRO A 51 1.45 8.98 -10.99
N ASP A 52 2.47 9.28 -10.19
CA ASP A 52 2.33 9.52 -8.74
C ASP A 52 1.83 8.32 -7.91
N GLU A 53 2.04 7.06 -8.38
CA GLU A 53 1.69 5.86 -7.62
C GLU A 53 2.42 5.84 -6.26
N GLU A 54 3.73 6.11 -6.24
CA GLU A 54 4.61 6.09 -5.07
C GLU A 54 4.22 7.08 -3.94
N VAL A 55 3.37 8.03 -4.26
CA VAL A 55 2.76 8.95 -3.27
C VAL A 55 1.28 8.65 -3.03
N GLY A 56 0.80 7.49 -3.51
CA GLY A 56 -0.57 6.98 -3.29
C GLY A 56 -1.64 7.74 -4.07
N ARG A 57 -1.31 8.37 -5.20
CA ARG A 57 -2.22 9.19 -6.00
C ARG A 57 -2.40 8.71 -7.44
N GLY A 58 -1.79 7.60 -7.82
CA GLY A 58 -1.77 7.10 -9.18
C GLY A 58 -3.16 6.96 -9.80
N ALA A 59 -4.04 6.23 -9.13
CA ALA A 59 -5.40 5.99 -9.63
C ALA A 59 -6.42 7.08 -9.26
N GLU A 60 -6.03 8.17 -8.59
CA GLU A 60 -6.96 9.19 -8.10
C GLU A 60 -7.78 9.83 -9.25
N LEU A 61 -7.10 10.21 -10.32
CA LEU A 61 -7.68 10.87 -11.49
C LEU A 61 -7.87 9.94 -12.68
N PHE A 62 -7.73 8.63 -12.49
CA PHE A 62 -7.90 7.65 -13.57
C PHE A 62 -9.32 7.67 -14.12
N ASP A 63 -9.45 7.88 -15.44
CA ASP A 63 -10.72 8.05 -16.15
C ASP A 63 -11.31 6.69 -16.55
N LEU A 64 -12.16 6.14 -15.70
CA LEU A 64 -12.86 4.87 -15.96
C LEU A 64 -13.96 5.00 -17.02
N ASP A 65 -14.47 6.19 -17.28
CA ASP A 65 -15.45 6.40 -18.36
C ASP A 65 -14.79 6.27 -19.75
N TYR A 66 -13.51 6.59 -19.82
CA TYR A 66 -12.69 6.37 -21.01
C TYR A 66 -12.10 4.95 -21.06
N PHE A 67 -11.57 4.45 -19.93
CA PHE A 67 -10.96 3.12 -19.81
C PHE A 67 -12.04 2.05 -19.60
N LYS A 68 -12.61 1.57 -20.70
CA LYS A 68 -13.80 0.69 -20.72
C LYS A 68 -13.44 -0.79 -20.62
N ALA A 69 -12.70 -1.18 -19.59
CA ALA A 69 -12.40 -2.57 -19.32
C ALA A 69 -13.38 -3.15 -18.27
N ASP A 70 -13.70 -4.43 -18.37
CA ASP A 70 -14.55 -5.13 -17.41
C ASP A 70 -13.77 -5.44 -16.12
N PHE A 71 -12.47 -5.67 -16.22
CA PHE A 71 -11.52 -5.82 -15.14
C PHE A 71 -10.10 -5.47 -15.62
N ALA A 72 -9.16 -5.35 -14.70
CA ALA A 72 -7.76 -5.06 -15.02
C ALA A 72 -6.80 -5.82 -14.10
N TYR A 73 -5.51 -5.71 -14.38
CA TYR A 73 -4.42 -6.08 -13.47
C TYR A 73 -3.44 -4.92 -13.42
N THR A 74 -3.02 -4.51 -12.23
CA THR A 74 -1.79 -3.74 -12.09
C THR A 74 -0.61 -4.70 -12.19
N VAL A 75 0.46 -4.31 -12.87
CA VAL A 75 1.70 -5.09 -12.98
C VAL A 75 2.77 -4.33 -12.20
N ASP A 76 2.69 -4.41 -10.88
CA ASP A 76 3.39 -3.56 -9.93
C ASP A 76 3.76 -4.31 -8.64
N GLY A 77 3.73 -5.64 -8.70
CA GLY A 77 4.11 -6.52 -7.60
C GLY A 77 5.58 -6.92 -7.63
N GLY A 78 5.96 -7.82 -6.73
CA GLY A 78 7.31 -8.33 -6.59
C GLY A 78 7.68 -9.38 -7.64
N TYR A 79 8.05 -10.56 -7.18
CA TYR A 79 8.52 -11.62 -8.07
C TYR A 79 7.41 -12.12 -9.02
N GLU A 80 7.80 -12.80 -10.09
CA GLU A 80 6.95 -13.16 -11.23
C GLU A 80 5.78 -14.12 -10.93
N GLY A 81 5.80 -14.80 -9.78
CA GLY A 81 4.73 -15.70 -9.32
C GLY A 81 3.69 -15.04 -8.42
N GLU A 82 3.85 -13.76 -8.11
CA GLU A 82 2.93 -13.04 -7.24
C GLU A 82 1.61 -12.72 -7.92
N ILE A 83 0.52 -12.95 -7.19
CA ILE A 83 -0.83 -12.50 -7.51
C ILE A 83 -1.49 -12.00 -6.22
N ALA A 84 -1.50 -10.70 -6.01
CA ALA A 84 -2.08 -10.11 -4.81
C ALA A 84 -3.47 -9.53 -5.10
N TYR A 85 -4.42 -9.90 -4.26
CA TYR A 85 -5.82 -9.46 -4.33
C TYR A 85 -6.37 -9.09 -2.94
N GLU A 86 -5.46 -8.90 -2.00
CA GLU A 86 -5.72 -8.38 -0.66
C GLU A 86 -4.66 -7.32 -0.33
N ASN A 87 -5.07 -6.24 0.30
CA ASN A 87 -4.20 -5.22 0.84
C ASN A 87 -4.74 -4.69 2.17
N PHE A 88 -4.00 -3.88 2.89
CA PHE A 88 -4.50 -3.26 4.10
C PHE A 88 -5.67 -2.29 3.83
N ASN A 89 -6.59 -2.17 4.82
CA ASN A 89 -7.30 -0.92 5.07
C ASN A 89 -6.36 0.02 5.80
N ALA A 90 -6.36 1.30 5.47
CA ALA A 90 -5.44 2.26 6.04
C ALA A 90 -6.08 3.60 6.36
N ALA A 91 -5.62 4.21 7.45
CA ALA A 91 -5.92 5.59 7.80
C ALA A 91 -4.69 6.27 8.39
N SER A 92 -4.60 7.58 8.22
CA SER A 92 -3.79 8.44 9.06
C SER A 92 -4.58 8.90 10.28
N ALA A 93 -3.90 9.04 11.42
CA ALA A 93 -4.48 9.59 12.64
C ALA A 93 -3.52 10.60 13.25
N GLU A 94 -3.99 11.80 13.51
CA GLU A 94 -3.22 12.89 14.08
C GLU A 94 -3.82 13.33 15.41
N PHE A 95 -3.07 13.20 16.50
CA PHE A 95 -3.40 13.83 17.77
C PHE A 95 -2.74 15.21 17.82
N VAL A 96 -3.57 16.23 18.07
CA VAL A 96 -3.12 17.60 18.34
C VAL A 96 -3.45 17.90 19.79
N ILE A 97 -2.44 18.25 20.57
CA ILE A 97 -2.56 18.50 22.01
C ILE A 97 -2.23 19.97 22.28
N HIS A 98 -3.12 20.65 23.01
CA HIS A 98 -2.94 22.03 23.46
C HIS A 98 -2.69 22.06 24.97
N GLY A 99 -1.60 22.67 25.36
CA GLY A 99 -1.21 22.82 26.75
C GLY A 99 -1.39 24.24 27.29
N VAL A 100 -1.15 24.39 28.60
CA VAL A 100 -1.13 25.68 29.30
C VAL A 100 0.24 25.81 29.95
N ASN A 101 1.03 26.75 29.46
CA ASN A 101 2.37 27.03 30.02
C ASN A 101 2.30 28.10 31.10
N VAL A 102 2.97 27.87 32.20
CA VAL A 102 3.15 28.84 33.29
C VAL A 102 4.53 28.65 33.91
N HIS A 103 4.97 29.58 34.76
CA HIS A 103 6.26 29.43 35.47
C HIS A 103 6.27 28.12 36.28
N PRO A 104 7.29 27.26 36.15
CA PRO A 104 7.32 25.94 36.78
C PRO A 104 7.14 25.96 38.29
N GLY A 105 7.62 26.99 38.96
CA GLY A 105 7.45 27.17 40.42
C GLY A 105 6.01 27.47 40.86
N GLU A 106 5.11 27.84 39.90
CA GLU A 106 3.72 28.19 40.15
C GLU A 106 2.75 27.26 39.40
N ALA A 107 3.27 26.15 38.87
CA ALA A 107 2.59 25.29 37.93
C ALA A 107 1.53 24.37 38.57
N LYS A 108 1.51 24.23 39.89
CA LYS A 108 0.62 23.29 40.59
C LYS A 108 -0.86 23.63 40.27
N ASP A 109 -1.59 22.63 39.77
CA ASP A 109 -3.02 22.69 39.41
C ASP A 109 -3.36 23.71 38.31
N ILE A 110 -2.34 24.23 37.59
CA ILE A 110 -2.52 25.23 36.49
C ILE A 110 -1.89 24.74 35.20
N MET A 111 -0.67 24.23 35.22
CA MET A 111 0.07 23.82 34.03
C MET A 111 -0.57 22.56 33.40
N VAL A 112 -0.78 22.63 32.10
CA VAL A 112 -1.11 21.47 31.27
C VAL A 112 0.05 21.27 30.26
N ASN A 113 0.81 20.22 30.42
CA ASN A 113 2.02 19.98 29.62
C ASN A 113 1.66 19.08 28.42
N ALA A 114 1.53 19.67 27.22
CA ALA A 114 1.18 18.97 26.01
C ALA A 114 2.18 17.86 25.64
N ALA A 115 3.48 18.08 25.83
CA ALA A 115 4.48 17.07 25.55
C ALA A 115 4.37 15.85 26.50
N ALA A 116 4.03 16.06 27.76
CA ALA A 116 3.80 14.97 28.71
C ALA A 116 2.55 14.15 28.34
N ILE A 117 1.47 14.82 27.92
CA ILE A 117 0.23 14.17 27.45
C ILE A 117 0.51 13.37 26.16
N ALA A 118 1.34 13.88 25.25
CA ALA A 118 1.75 13.12 24.06
C ALA A 118 2.44 11.80 24.42
N CYS A 119 3.36 11.82 25.37
CA CYS A 119 4.00 10.59 25.89
C CYS A 119 2.99 9.65 26.57
N GLU A 120 1.99 10.19 27.25
CA GLU A 120 0.92 9.39 27.86
C GLU A 120 0.05 8.72 26.82
N ILE A 121 -0.35 9.41 25.74
CA ILE A 121 -1.08 8.85 24.61
C ILE A 121 -0.29 7.69 23.99
N GLU A 122 1.00 7.90 23.67
CA GLU A 122 1.85 6.85 23.10
C GLU A 122 1.97 5.63 24.03
N SER A 123 2.02 5.86 25.34
CA SER A 123 2.11 4.76 26.33
C SER A 123 0.88 3.85 26.35
N LYS A 124 -0.26 4.30 25.81
CA LYS A 124 -1.51 3.53 25.71
C LYS A 124 -1.59 2.68 24.45
N ILE A 125 -0.76 2.94 23.45
CA ILE A 125 -0.72 2.12 22.24
C ILE A 125 -0.14 0.73 22.55
N PRO A 126 -0.79 -0.36 22.11
CA PRO A 126 -0.30 -1.71 22.37
C PRO A 126 1.07 -1.95 21.73
N LYS A 127 2.08 -2.22 22.54
CA LYS A 127 3.48 -2.36 22.11
C LYS A 127 3.75 -3.53 21.17
N ASN A 128 2.88 -4.54 21.18
CA ASN A 128 2.95 -5.69 20.28
C ASN A 128 2.17 -5.49 18.98
N GLU A 129 1.55 -4.34 18.80
CA GLU A 129 0.76 -4.00 17.61
C GLU A 129 1.41 -2.85 16.83
N THR A 130 2.72 -2.93 16.63
CA THR A 130 3.52 -2.01 15.83
C THR A 130 4.14 -2.74 14.64
N PRO A 131 4.61 -2.05 13.59
CA PRO A 131 5.19 -2.71 12.41
C PRO A 131 6.30 -3.69 12.73
N GLU A 132 7.13 -3.39 13.75
CA GLU A 132 8.26 -4.22 14.18
C GLU A 132 7.84 -5.54 14.86
N HIS A 133 6.56 -5.67 15.24
CA HIS A 133 6.04 -6.81 15.99
C HIS A 133 4.93 -7.56 15.25
N THR A 134 4.62 -7.16 14.01
CA THR A 134 3.50 -7.73 13.24
C THR A 134 3.95 -8.24 11.88
N GLU A 135 3.33 -9.33 11.41
CA GLU A 135 3.60 -9.94 10.12
C GLU A 135 2.30 -10.40 9.42
N GLY A 136 2.43 -10.81 8.16
CA GLY A 136 1.31 -11.35 7.38
C GLY A 136 0.11 -10.40 7.36
N ARG A 137 -1.05 -10.85 7.85
CA ARG A 137 -2.30 -10.08 7.91
C ARG A 137 -2.51 -9.30 9.22
N GLU A 138 -1.55 -9.31 10.12
CA GLU A 138 -1.66 -8.59 11.38
C GLU A 138 -1.58 -7.08 11.18
N GLY A 139 -2.57 -6.38 11.73
CA GLY A 139 -2.64 -4.92 11.66
C GLY A 139 -1.80 -4.24 12.75
N PHE A 140 -1.58 -2.94 12.61
CA PHE A 140 -0.72 -2.18 13.50
C PHE A 140 -1.11 -0.71 13.65
N TYR A 141 -0.54 -0.08 14.67
CA TYR A 141 -0.38 1.37 14.82
C TYR A 141 1.10 1.70 14.61
N HIS A 142 1.39 2.64 13.73
CA HIS A 142 2.75 3.10 13.48
C HIS A 142 2.87 4.58 13.79
N LEU A 143 3.54 4.93 14.89
CA LEU A 143 3.91 6.31 15.17
C LEU A 143 4.98 6.75 14.16
N THR A 144 4.65 7.69 13.30
CA THR A 144 5.55 8.19 12.25
C THR A 144 6.23 9.48 12.61
N ASP A 145 5.60 10.29 13.45
CA ASP A 145 6.19 11.53 13.96
C ASP A 145 5.64 11.88 15.36
N ILE A 146 6.48 12.46 16.17
CA ILE A 146 6.14 13.05 17.46
C ILE A 146 6.94 14.34 17.64
N SER A 147 6.24 15.45 17.85
CA SER A 147 6.87 16.73 18.07
C SER A 147 6.11 17.56 19.08
N GLY A 148 6.79 18.50 19.74
CA GLY A 148 6.10 19.44 20.62
C GLY A 148 6.89 19.96 21.81
N ASN A 149 6.18 20.76 22.60
CA ASN A 149 6.64 21.37 23.84
C ASN A 149 5.48 21.46 24.85
N VAL A 150 5.62 22.28 25.90
CA VAL A 150 4.58 22.45 26.92
C VAL A 150 3.28 23.01 26.38
N GLU A 151 3.33 23.88 25.36
CA GLU A 151 2.15 24.60 24.84
C GLU A 151 1.42 23.83 23.76
N LYS A 152 2.14 23.05 22.94
CA LYS A 152 1.56 22.25 21.84
C LYS A 152 2.41 21.00 21.59
N ALA A 153 1.72 19.88 21.34
CA ALA A 153 2.37 18.67 20.84
C ALA A 153 1.49 18.01 19.76
N GLU A 154 2.14 17.25 18.88
CA GLU A 154 1.50 16.52 17.80
C GLU A 154 2.09 15.10 17.73
N LEU A 155 1.20 14.11 17.47
CA LEU A 155 1.60 12.74 17.14
C LEU A 155 0.90 12.33 15.86
N SER A 156 1.66 11.77 14.93
CA SER A 156 1.14 11.25 13.66
C SER A 156 1.27 9.74 13.61
N TYR A 157 0.16 9.07 13.32
CA TYR A 157 0.08 7.62 13.19
C TYR A 157 -0.40 7.21 11.81
N ILE A 158 0.10 6.06 11.37
CA ILE A 158 -0.56 5.23 10.34
C ILE A 158 -1.22 4.05 11.05
N VAL A 159 -2.49 3.81 10.72
CA VAL A 159 -3.26 2.67 11.25
C VAL A 159 -3.59 1.75 10.09
N ARG A 160 -3.29 0.46 10.23
CA ARG A 160 -3.52 -0.54 9.18
C ARG A 160 -4.09 -1.84 9.74
N ASP A 161 -4.99 -2.47 9.00
CA ASP A 161 -5.42 -3.84 9.23
C ASP A 161 -6.04 -4.41 7.94
N HIS A 162 -5.84 -5.71 7.64
CA HIS A 162 -6.49 -6.37 6.50
C HIS A 162 -7.98 -6.59 6.74
N ASP A 163 -8.36 -6.90 7.97
CA ASP A 163 -9.76 -7.09 8.36
C ASP A 163 -10.42 -5.75 8.66
N MET A 164 -11.51 -5.43 7.96
CA MET A 164 -12.23 -4.17 8.12
C MET A 164 -12.77 -3.98 9.54
N GLN A 165 -13.27 -5.03 10.19
CA GLN A 165 -13.80 -4.88 11.54
C GLN A 165 -12.69 -4.61 12.56
N LYS A 166 -11.53 -5.26 12.42
CA LYS A 166 -10.36 -4.98 13.25
C LYS A 166 -9.82 -3.59 13.00
N PHE A 167 -9.78 -3.15 11.73
CA PHE A 167 -9.42 -1.79 11.37
C PHE A 167 -10.32 -0.75 12.05
N LEU A 168 -11.63 -0.90 11.98
CA LEU A 168 -12.58 -0.02 12.66
C LEU A 168 -12.40 -0.05 14.18
N ASN A 169 -12.15 -1.22 14.77
CA ASN A 169 -11.87 -1.34 16.20
C ASN A 169 -10.59 -0.58 16.60
N ARG A 170 -9.56 -0.56 15.73
CA ARG A 170 -8.34 0.24 15.96
C ARG A 170 -8.64 1.73 15.94
N ILE A 171 -9.43 2.18 14.98
CA ILE A 171 -9.88 3.57 14.91
C ILE A 171 -10.66 3.97 16.16
N ASP A 172 -11.58 3.14 16.60
CA ASP A 172 -12.38 3.41 17.80
C ASP A 172 -11.54 3.37 19.09
N TYR A 173 -10.47 2.58 19.10
CA TYR A 173 -9.53 2.60 20.21
C TYR A 173 -8.80 3.95 20.34
N LEU A 174 -8.36 4.56 19.23
CA LEU A 174 -7.77 5.90 19.23
C LEU A 174 -8.77 6.98 19.69
N LYS A 175 -10.03 6.91 19.24
CA LYS A 175 -11.09 7.80 19.72
C LYS A 175 -11.34 7.65 21.22
N LYS A 176 -11.23 6.41 21.75
CA LYS A 176 -11.33 6.17 23.19
C LYS A 176 -10.17 6.82 23.95
N ILE A 177 -8.95 6.76 23.43
CA ILE A 177 -7.80 7.46 24.02
C ILE A 177 -8.04 8.97 24.01
N GLU A 178 -8.48 9.56 22.88
CA GLU A 178 -8.84 10.98 22.81
C GLU A 178 -9.82 11.36 23.92
N LYS A 179 -10.91 10.59 24.02
CA LYS A 179 -11.94 10.84 25.02
C LYS A 179 -11.42 10.75 26.47
N GLU A 180 -10.60 9.77 26.75
CA GLU A 180 -9.96 9.61 28.06
C GLU A 180 -9.06 10.81 28.40
N MET A 181 -8.26 11.29 27.46
CA MET A 181 -7.41 12.47 27.66
C MET A 181 -8.23 13.75 27.84
N GLN A 182 -9.33 13.90 27.10
CA GLN A 182 -10.26 15.02 27.26
C GLN A 182 -10.96 15.00 28.63
N ASP A 183 -11.27 13.84 29.16
CA ASP A 183 -11.89 13.71 30.47
C ASP A 183 -10.90 14.03 31.62
N LEU A 184 -9.59 13.75 31.42
CA LEU A 184 -8.55 14.05 32.39
C LEU A 184 -8.07 15.51 32.35
N TYR A 185 -7.88 16.08 31.16
CA TYR A 185 -7.17 17.35 30.96
C TYR A 185 -8.07 18.49 30.44
N GLY A 186 -9.31 18.18 30.05
CA GLY A 186 -10.26 19.14 29.51
C GLY A 186 -10.59 18.89 28.03
N LYS A 187 -11.81 19.23 27.64
CA LYS A 187 -12.39 18.88 26.34
C LYS A 187 -11.62 19.42 25.12
N GLU A 188 -10.95 20.54 25.27
CA GLU A 188 -10.22 21.19 24.16
C GLU A 188 -8.72 20.88 24.17
N THR A 189 -8.25 20.09 25.15
CA THR A 189 -6.84 19.80 25.28
C THR A 189 -6.34 18.85 24.19
N VAL A 190 -7.13 17.84 23.81
CA VAL A 190 -6.73 16.84 22.82
C VAL A 190 -7.77 16.76 21.72
N THR A 191 -7.31 16.79 20.48
CA THR A 191 -8.14 16.58 19.28
C THR A 191 -7.50 15.48 18.43
N LEU A 192 -8.31 14.52 18.00
CA LEU A 192 -7.93 13.46 17.08
C LEU A 192 -8.55 13.73 15.70
N LYS A 193 -7.70 13.78 14.67
CA LYS A 193 -8.13 13.78 13.26
C LYS A 193 -7.82 12.43 12.65
N ILE A 194 -8.77 11.85 11.95
CA ILE A 194 -8.63 10.58 11.25
C ILE A 194 -9.00 10.79 9.79
N GLN A 195 -8.17 10.29 8.89
CA GLN A 195 -8.42 10.31 7.46
C GLN A 195 -8.17 8.92 6.88
N GLU A 196 -9.20 8.28 6.35
CA GLU A 196 -9.05 7.04 5.58
C GLU A 196 -8.21 7.33 4.32
N SER A 197 -7.27 6.42 4.02
CA SER A 197 -6.37 6.54 2.86
C SER A 197 -6.80 5.60 1.74
N TYR A 198 -6.96 4.32 2.04
CA TYR A 198 -7.40 3.30 1.10
C TYR A 198 -8.05 2.12 1.83
N ARG A 199 -8.74 1.27 1.07
CA ARG A 199 -9.44 0.06 1.56
C ARG A 199 -8.88 -1.20 0.91
N ASN A 200 -9.12 -2.33 1.56
CA ASN A 200 -8.76 -3.64 1.06
C ASN A 200 -9.57 -3.97 -0.20
N MET A 201 -8.88 -4.23 -1.32
CA MET A 201 -9.53 -4.59 -2.59
C MET A 201 -10.26 -5.93 -2.54
N ASN A 202 -9.97 -6.80 -1.57
CA ASN A 202 -10.64 -8.08 -1.43
C ASN A 202 -12.16 -7.95 -1.22
N GLU A 203 -12.64 -6.83 -0.72
CA GLU A 203 -14.09 -6.55 -0.64
C GLU A 203 -14.77 -6.61 -2.02
N ILE A 204 -14.06 -6.24 -3.05
CA ILE A 204 -14.52 -6.25 -4.45
C ILE A 204 -14.09 -7.54 -5.14
N ILE A 205 -12.81 -7.89 -5.08
CA ILE A 205 -12.21 -9.01 -5.84
C ILE A 205 -12.84 -10.36 -5.50
N ARG A 206 -13.30 -10.58 -4.26
CA ARG A 206 -13.99 -11.83 -3.85
C ARG A 206 -15.23 -12.15 -4.69
N GLU A 207 -15.83 -11.17 -5.35
CA GLU A 207 -16.98 -11.35 -6.25
C GLU A 207 -16.55 -11.61 -7.71
N HIS A 208 -15.22 -11.56 -7.98
CA HIS A 208 -14.58 -11.69 -9.29
C HIS A 208 -13.41 -12.68 -9.26
N MET A 209 -13.55 -13.79 -8.52
CA MET A 209 -12.44 -14.75 -8.33
C MET A 209 -12.01 -15.44 -9.64
N GLU A 210 -12.84 -15.42 -10.67
CA GLU A 210 -12.49 -15.93 -12.00
C GLU A 210 -11.24 -15.26 -12.57
N ILE A 211 -11.06 -13.95 -12.37
CA ILE A 211 -9.85 -13.26 -12.84
C ILE A 211 -8.60 -13.69 -12.05
N ILE A 212 -8.75 -14.02 -10.77
CA ILE A 212 -7.65 -14.54 -9.96
C ILE A 212 -7.24 -15.94 -10.42
N GLU A 213 -8.21 -16.82 -10.71
CA GLU A 213 -7.90 -18.17 -11.17
C GLU A 213 -7.27 -18.16 -12.56
N ILE A 214 -7.70 -17.28 -13.46
CA ILE A 214 -7.04 -17.08 -14.77
C ILE A 214 -5.58 -16.70 -14.58
N ALA A 215 -5.27 -15.74 -13.71
CA ALA A 215 -3.89 -15.34 -13.43
C ALA A 215 -3.07 -16.47 -12.84
N LYS A 216 -3.61 -17.21 -11.85
CA LYS A 216 -2.94 -18.36 -11.24
C LYS A 216 -2.66 -19.48 -12.25
N GLU A 217 -3.59 -19.77 -13.14
CA GLU A 217 -3.37 -20.73 -14.20
C GLU A 217 -2.29 -20.28 -15.19
N ALA A 218 -2.30 -19.00 -15.59
CA ALA A 218 -1.29 -18.43 -16.45
C ALA A 218 0.11 -18.50 -15.82
N ILE A 219 0.24 -18.26 -14.52
CA ILE A 219 1.48 -18.41 -13.75
C ILE A 219 1.93 -19.87 -13.75
N ARG A 220 1.04 -20.83 -13.44
CA ARG A 220 1.36 -22.28 -13.43
C ARG A 220 1.80 -22.79 -14.80
N GLU A 221 1.17 -22.35 -15.88
CA GLU A 221 1.56 -22.72 -17.24
C GLU A 221 2.94 -22.22 -17.64
N ASN A 222 3.48 -21.23 -16.93
CA ASN A 222 4.86 -20.78 -17.05
C ASN A 222 5.83 -21.50 -16.08
N GLY A 223 5.37 -22.55 -15.40
CA GLY A 223 6.20 -23.40 -14.54
C GLY A 223 6.44 -22.83 -13.15
N ILE A 224 5.67 -21.86 -12.71
CA ILE A 224 5.79 -21.18 -11.41
C ILE A 224 4.54 -21.47 -10.57
N GLU A 225 4.71 -21.70 -9.27
CA GLU A 225 3.56 -21.80 -8.36
C GLU A 225 3.13 -20.38 -7.96
N PRO A 226 1.85 -20.01 -8.15
CA PRO A 226 1.36 -18.69 -7.81
C PRO A 226 1.30 -18.49 -6.30
N THR A 227 1.75 -17.34 -5.85
CA THR A 227 1.76 -16.97 -4.43
C THR A 227 0.79 -15.81 -4.17
N PRO A 228 -0.32 -16.07 -3.48
CA PRO A 228 -1.33 -15.06 -3.17
C PRO A 228 -1.00 -14.34 -1.86
N ASP A 229 0.14 -13.69 -1.79
CA ASP A 229 0.54 -12.94 -0.60
C ASP A 229 -0.22 -11.61 -0.50
N PRO A 230 -0.73 -11.25 0.70
CA PRO A 230 -1.42 -9.99 0.89
C PRO A 230 -0.42 -8.83 0.92
N ILE A 231 -0.76 -7.74 0.25
CA ILE A 231 0.04 -6.51 0.25
C ILE A 231 -0.08 -5.83 1.62
N ARG A 232 1.06 -5.57 2.28
CA ARG A 232 1.11 -4.81 3.55
C ARG A 232 1.17 -3.29 3.32
N GLY A 233 0.55 -2.81 2.26
CA GLY A 233 0.50 -1.42 1.82
C GLY A 233 -0.77 -1.11 1.08
N GLY A 234 -0.75 -0.03 0.30
CA GLY A 234 -1.73 0.31 -0.71
C GLY A 234 -1.23 -0.10 -2.09
N THR A 235 -2.09 0.01 -3.09
CA THR A 235 -1.79 -0.15 -4.51
C THR A 235 -2.87 0.55 -5.33
N ASP A 236 -2.53 0.99 -6.52
CA ASP A 236 -3.49 1.55 -7.47
C ASP A 236 -4.63 0.58 -7.78
N GLY A 237 -4.35 -0.74 -7.82
CA GLY A 237 -5.35 -1.77 -8.00
C GLY A 237 -6.46 -1.75 -6.95
N ALA A 238 -6.12 -1.42 -5.69
CA ALA A 238 -7.13 -1.27 -4.65
C ALA A 238 -8.04 -0.06 -4.91
N THR A 239 -7.47 1.08 -5.28
CA THR A 239 -8.22 2.29 -5.63
C THR A 239 -9.12 2.07 -6.84
N LEU A 240 -8.61 1.44 -7.90
CA LEU A 240 -9.36 1.09 -9.10
C LEU A 240 -10.51 0.13 -8.79
N SER A 241 -10.27 -0.89 -7.96
CA SER A 241 -11.29 -1.85 -7.55
C SER A 241 -12.47 -1.15 -6.86
N HIS A 242 -12.20 -0.26 -5.91
CA HIS A 242 -13.23 0.51 -5.22
C HIS A 242 -13.91 1.58 -6.10
N LYS A 243 -13.29 1.96 -7.23
CA LYS A 243 -13.91 2.80 -8.26
C LYS A 243 -14.80 2.01 -9.23
N GLY A 244 -14.83 0.68 -9.14
CA GLY A 244 -15.67 -0.20 -9.96
C GLY A 244 -14.96 -0.97 -11.05
N LEU A 245 -13.62 -0.97 -11.08
CA LEU A 245 -12.80 -1.79 -11.97
C LEU A 245 -12.04 -2.84 -11.13
N PRO A 246 -12.51 -4.09 -11.01
CA PRO A 246 -11.79 -5.14 -10.29
C PRO A 246 -10.36 -5.27 -10.81
N CYS A 247 -9.35 -5.03 -9.96
CA CYS A 247 -7.97 -4.88 -10.39
C CYS A 247 -6.98 -5.48 -9.37
N PRO A 248 -6.72 -6.80 -9.39
CA PRO A 248 -5.67 -7.42 -8.61
C PRO A 248 -4.27 -7.05 -9.14
N ASN A 249 -3.23 -7.35 -8.35
CA ASN A 249 -1.86 -6.98 -8.65
C ASN A 249 -1.03 -8.22 -9.05
N LEU A 250 -0.27 -8.11 -10.16
CA LEU A 250 0.67 -9.12 -10.65
C LEU A 250 2.10 -8.70 -10.35
N GLY A 251 2.98 -9.70 -10.16
CA GLY A 251 4.41 -9.47 -10.02
C GLY A 251 5.08 -8.96 -11.30
N THR A 252 6.19 -8.26 -11.14
CA THR A 252 7.01 -7.69 -12.22
C THR A 252 8.31 -8.47 -12.47
N GLY A 253 8.62 -9.44 -11.60
CA GLY A 253 9.92 -10.13 -11.57
C GLY A 253 11.01 -9.32 -10.88
N GLY A 254 10.64 -8.34 -10.07
CA GLY A 254 11.54 -7.46 -9.33
C GLY A 254 11.62 -7.80 -7.85
N TYR A 255 12.65 -7.29 -7.19
CA TYR A 255 12.99 -7.63 -5.81
C TYR A 255 13.62 -6.45 -5.08
N ALA A 256 13.46 -6.45 -3.74
CA ALA A 256 14.11 -5.53 -2.83
C ALA A 256 13.84 -4.04 -3.15
N TYR A 257 12.61 -3.74 -3.51
CA TYR A 257 12.14 -2.39 -3.83
C TYR A 257 12.40 -1.38 -2.71
N HIS A 258 12.42 -0.11 -3.07
CA HIS A 258 12.64 1.02 -2.16
C HIS A 258 13.99 0.95 -1.41
N GLY A 259 14.94 0.13 -1.89
CA GLY A 259 16.23 -0.05 -1.25
C GLY A 259 17.40 -0.12 -2.23
N PRO A 260 18.65 0.03 -1.75
CA PRO A 260 19.84 0.02 -2.60
C PRO A 260 20.13 -1.35 -3.22
N MET A 261 19.42 -2.39 -2.79
CA MET A 261 19.50 -3.75 -3.31
C MET A 261 18.42 -4.05 -4.35
N GLU A 262 17.64 -3.07 -4.74
CA GLU A 262 16.63 -3.19 -5.78
C GLU A 262 17.21 -3.77 -7.06
N HIS A 263 16.58 -4.81 -7.57
CA HIS A 263 17.01 -5.47 -8.80
C HIS A 263 15.84 -6.18 -9.50
N VAL A 264 16.00 -6.40 -10.78
CA VAL A 264 15.10 -7.19 -11.62
C VAL A 264 15.97 -8.07 -12.53
N THR A 265 15.50 -9.28 -12.86
CA THR A 265 16.18 -10.14 -13.80
C THR A 265 15.53 -10.09 -15.18
N VAL A 266 16.30 -10.28 -16.24
CA VAL A 266 15.75 -10.35 -17.60
C VAL A 266 14.80 -11.54 -17.71
N GLU A 267 15.16 -12.67 -17.14
CA GLU A 267 14.34 -13.89 -17.13
C GLU A 267 13.01 -13.70 -16.40
N GLY A 268 13.02 -12.93 -15.30
CA GLY A 268 11.81 -12.56 -14.56
C GLY A 268 10.89 -11.70 -15.43
N MET A 269 11.41 -10.63 -16.04
CA MET A 269 10.65 -9.77 -16.94
C MET A 269 10.07 -10.53 -18.13
N GLU A 270 10.87 -11.40 -18.79
CA GLU A 270 10.39 -12.26 -19.88
C GLU A 270 9.29 -13.22 -19.42
N THR A 271 9.37 -13.69 -18.17
CA THR A 271 8.34 -14.56 -17.61
C THR A 271 7.03 -13.80 -17.38
N VAL A 272 7.10 -12.59 -16.87
CA VAL A 272 5.92 -11.71 -16.70
C VAL A 272 5.26 -11.42 -18.07
N VAL A 273 6.05 -11.16 -19.12
CA VAL A 273 5.52 -11.02 -20.49
C VAL A 273 4.72 -12.27 -20.91
N ARG A 274 5.27 -13.47 -20.68
CA ARG A 274 4.58 -14.73 -20.99
C ARG A 274 3.29 -14.91 -20.17
N ILE A 275 3.31 -14.52 -18.90
CA ILE A 275 2.12 -14.57 -18.02
C ILE A 275 1.03 -13.65 -18.55
N ILE A 276 1.33 -12.40 -18.89
CA ILE A 276 0.37 -11.43 -19.45
C ILE A 276 -0.23 -11.96 -20.76
N LYS A 277 0.59 -12.52 -21.67
CA LYS A 277 0.14 -13.15 -22.91
C LYS A 277 -0.85 -14.29 -22.64
N LYS A 278 -0.55 -15.14 -21.64
CA LYS A 278 -1.44 -16.25 -21.26
C LYS A 278 -2.74 -15.79 -20.63
N ILE A 279 -2.72 -14.76 -19.81
CA ILE A 279 -3.93 -14.12 -19.27
C ILE A 279 -4.79 -13.63 -20.43
N SER A 280 -4.21 -12.90 -21.38
CA SER A 280 -4.94 -12.36 -22.55
C SER A 280 -5.60 -13.45 -23.41
N GLU A 281 -4.91 -14.60 -23.58
CA GLU A 281 -5.46 -15.75 -24.27
C GLU A 281 -6.64 -16.37 -23.51
N LYS A 282 -6.48 -16.58 -22.17
CA LYS A 282 -7.48 -17.25 -21.33
C LYS A 282 -8.76 -16.43 -21.15
N VAL A 283 -8.66 -15.13 -21.12
CA VAL A 283 -9.80 -14.21 -21.00
C VAL A 283 -10.81 -14.39 -22.15
N THR A 284 -10.39 -14.87 -23.32
CA THR A 284 -11.33 -15.14 -24.44
C THR A 284 -12.32 -16.27 -24.16
N ALA A 285 -12.14 -17.01 -23.06
CA ALA A 285 -13.01 -18.10 -22.64
C ALA A 285 -14.03 -17.70 -21.54
N LEU A 286 -13.95 -16.46 -21.03
CA LEU A 286 -14.95 -15.87 -20.15
C LEU A 286 -16.19 -15.45 -20.92
#